data_f0d2ec819b8454b73afb31535af36754
#
_entry.id   f0d2ec819b8454b73afb31535af36754
#
_cell.length_a   1.000
_cell.length_b   1.000
_cell.length_c   1.000
_cell.angle_alpha   90.00
_cell.angle_beta   90.00
_cell.angle_gamma   90.00
#
_symmetry.space_group_name_H-M   'P 1'
#
loop_
_entity.id
_entity.type
_entity.pdbx_description
1 polymer ?
#
loop_
_entity_poly.entity_id
_entity_poly.type
_entity_poly.pdbx_seq_one_letter_code
_entity_poly.pdbx_strand_id
1 'polypeptide(L)'
;GSVDDGKSTLIGRLLYDTKSLTDDKLEAIERNSRKKGYDYLDFSLATDGLVAEREQGITIDVAHIYFSTKKKSYIIADTPGHVEYTRNMVTGASQAQASIILIDARKGVIEQTYRHFFINNLLRVKHVIVAVNKMDLVDYDQQVFEDIKRDFEKLNAQSSYEDQEVTFVPISALKGDNVAQKSNAMPWYK
;
A
#
# COMPACT_ATOMS: atom_id res chain seq x y z
N GLY A 1 0.46 -5.62 2.62
CA GLY A 1 -0.86 -6.10 2.19
C GLY A 1 -0.76 -7.48 1.57
N SER A 2 -1.90 -8.17 1.52
CA SER A 2 -2.03 -9.44 0.82
C SER A 2 -1.91 -9.25 -0.71
N VAL A 3 -1.78 -10.36 -1.43
CA VAL A 3 -1.91 -10.35 -2.90
C VAL A 3 -3.28 -9.77 -3.26
N ASP A 4 -3.36 -8.93 -4.28
CA ASP A 4 -4.56 -8.23 -4.75
C ASP A 4 -5.13 -7.12 -3.82
N ASP A 5 -4.46 -6.76 -2.73
CA ASP A 5 -4.90 -5.62 -1.90
C ASP A 5 -4.63 -4.25 -2.56
N GLY A 6 -3.93 -4.23 -3.69
CA GLY A 6 -3.66 -3.04 -4.47
C GLY A 6 -2.32 -2.35 -4.14
N LYS A 7 -1.33 -3.11 -3.65
CA LYS A 7 0.00 -2.59 -3.32
C LYS A 7 0.69 -1.93 -4.53
N SER A 8 0.79 -2.63 -5.64
CA SER A 8 1.42 -2.10 -6.86
C SER A 8 0.67 -0.89 -7.41
N THR A 9 -0.66 -0.90 -7.35
CA THR A 9 -1.50 0.24 -7.74
C THR A 9 -1.23 1.45 -6.85
N LEU A 10 -1.12 1.26 -5.53
CA LEU A 10 -0.83 2.34 -4.59
C LEU A 10 0.56 2.94 -4.85
N ILE A 11 1.58 2.10 -5.04
CA ILE A 11 2.94 2.58 -5.33
C ILE A 11 2.95 3.37 -6.64
N GLY A 12 2.38 2.83 -7.70
CA GLY A 12 2.29 3.51 -8.99
C GLY A 12 1.51 4.82 -8.91
N ARG A 13 0.42 4.85 -8.14
CA ARG A 13 -0.35 6.06 -7.89
C ARG A 13 0.44 7.13 -7.14
N LEU A 14 1.16 6.77 -6.10
CA LEU A 14 2.06 7.68 -5.38
C LEU A 14 3.11 8.27 -6.30
N LEU A 15 3.74 7.46 -7.14
CA LEU A 15 4.73 7.92 -8.09
C LEU A 15 4.13 8.89 -9.12
N TYR A 16 2.92 8.61 -9.61
CA TYR A 16 2.20 9.47 -10.53
C TYR A 16 1.83 10.82 -9.89
N ASP A 17 1.17 10.78 -8.75
CA ASP A 17 0.67 11.98 -8.05
C ASP A 17 1.81 12.89 -7.56
N THR A 18 3.00 12.32 -7.28
CA THR A 18 4.20 13.07 -6.89
C THR A 18 5.08 13.46 -8.07
N LYS A 19 4.65 13.18 -9.31
CA LYS A 19 5.41 13.44 -10.54
C LYS A 19 6.80 12.78 -10.55
N SER A 20 6.90 11.59 -9.96
CA SER A 20 8.13 10.80 -9.87
C SER A 20 8.24 9.73 -10.96
N LEU A 21 7.22 9.59 -11.83
CA LEU A 21 7.29 8.77 -13.03
C LEU A 21 7.98 9.55 -14.16
N THR A 22 8.85 8.88 -14.92
CA THR A 22 9.40 9.42 -16.16
C THR A 22 8.34 9.41 -17.26
N ASP A 23 8.47 10.29 -18.27
CA ASP A 23 7.54 10.39 -19.39
C ASP A 23 7.42 9.05 -20.13
N ASP A 24 8.53 8.37 -20.37
CA ASP A 24 8.58 7.05 -21.03
C ASP A 24 7.75 5.99 -20.27
N LYS A 25 7.84 5.99 -18.94
CA LYS A 25 7.06 5.07 -18.10
C LYS A 25 5.57 5.41 -18.13
N LEU A 26 5.23 6.69 -18.09
CA LEU A 26 3.85 7.13 -18.18
C LEU A 26 3.22 6.75 -19.53
N GLU A 27 3.91 7.00 -20.64
CA GLU A 27 3.48 6.57 -21.97
C GLU A 27 3.30 5.06 -22.07
N ALA A 28 4.20 4.28 -21.46
CA ALA A 28 4.09 2.83 -21.43
C ALA A 28 2.84 2.36 -20.63
N ILE A 29 2.55 3.01 -19.51
CA ILE A 29 1.33 2.74 -18.72
C ILE A 29 0.09 3.05 -19.55
N GLU A 30 0.04 4.23 -20.20
CA GLU A 30 -1.08 4.64 -21.04
C GLU A 30 -1.32 3.65 -22.19
N ARG A 31 -0.27 3.33 -22.93
CA ARG A 31 -0.34 2.39 -24.05
C ARG A 31 -0.83 1.00 -23.63
N ASN A 32 -0.31 0.49 -22.50
CA ASN A 32 -0.68 -0.83 -22.01
C ASN A 32 -2.12 -0.85 -21.44
N SER A 33 -2.54 0.21 -20.76
CA SER A 33 -3.91 0.34 -20.27
C SER A 33 -4.91 0.33 -21.44
N ARG A 34 -4.61 1.09 -22.50
CA ARG A 34 -5.43 1.10 -23.74
C ARG A 34 -5.46 -0.27 -24.43
N LYS A 35 -4.32 -0.97 -24.51
CA LYS A 35 -4.26 -2.33 -25.10
C LYS A 35 -5.12 -3.35 -24.34
N LYS A 36 -5.21 -3.20 -23.01
CA LYS A 36 -6.07 -4.03 -22.16
C LYS A 36 -7.55 -3.60 -22.19
N GLY A 37 -7.89 -2.53 -22.92
CA GLY A 37 -9.25 -2.02 -23.00
C GLY A 37 -9.75 -1.30 -21.75
N TYR A 38 -8.83 -0.84 -20.90
CA TYR A 38 -9.19 -0.09 -19.71
C TYR A 38 -9.49 1.38 -20.05
N ASP A 39 -10.50 1.94 -19.43
CA ASP A 39 -10.85 3.36 -19.46
C ASP A 39 -10.10 4.20 -18.39
N TYR A 40 -9.20 3.56 -17.64
CA TYR A 40 -8.36 4.15 -16.61
C TYR A 40 -6.89 3.76 -16.79
N LEU A 41 -5.98 4.48 -16.10
CA LEU A 41 -4.56 4.15 -16.07
C LEU A 41 -4.27 3.04 -15.07
N ASP A 42 -3.74 1.91 -15.54
CA ASP A 42 -3.33 0.80 -14.69
C ASP A 42 -1.94 1.07 -14.08
N PHE A 43 -1.92 1.77 -12.97
CA PHE A 43 -0.67 2.14 -12.28
C PHE A 43 0.09 0.94 -11.70
N SER A 44 -0.50 -0.25 -11.63
CA SER A 44 0.22 -1.46 -11.23
C SER A 44 1.40 -1.75 -12.16
N LEU A 45 1.26 -1.35 -13.43
CA LEU A 45 2.30 -1.47 -14.45
C LEU A 45 3.55 -0.62 -14.17
N ALA A 46 3.46 0.39 -13.31
CA ALA A 46 4.61 1.21 -12.92
C ALA A 46 5.70 0.39 -12.20
N THR A 47 5.31 -0.71 -11.56
CA THR A 47 6.19 -1.60 -10.81
C THR A 47 6.52 -2.90 -11.55
N ASP A 48 5.82 -3.22 -12.65
CA ASP A 48 5.99 -4.49 -13.38
C ASP A 48 7.41 -4.67 -13.94
N GLY A 49 8.04 -3.61 -14.43
CA GLY A 49 9.44 -3.66 -14.88
C GLY A 49 10.42 -4.05 -13.77
N LEU A 50 10.13 -3.62 -12.53
CA LEU A 50 10.92 -3.96 -11.36
C LEU A 50 10.69 -5.43 -10.94
N VAL A 51 9.49 -5.97 -11.19
CA VAL A 51 9.15 -7.37 -10.92
C VAL A 51 9.81 -8.29 -11.95
N ALA A 52 9.79 -7.93 -13.25
CA ALA A 52 10.43 -8.71 -14.31
C ALA A 52 11.95 -8.79 -14.16
N GLU A 53 12.59 -7.73 -13.69
CA GLU A 53 14.02 -7.74 -13.35
C GLU A 53 14.32 -8.66 -12.16
N ARG A 54 13.36 -8.82 -11.23
CA ARG A 54 13.47 -9.74 -10.08
C ARG A 54 13.31 -11.20 -10.44
N GLU A 55 12.46 -11.54 -11.40
CA GLU A 55 12.20 -12.91 -11.83
C GLU A 55 13.40 -13.53 -12.60
N GLN A 56 14.25 -12.72 -13.19
CA GLN A 56 15.42 -13.18 -13.95
C GLN A 56 16.69 -13.40 -13.12
N GLY A 57 16.72 -13.04 -11.86
CA GLY A 57 17.91 -13.13 -10.99
C GLY A 57 17.62 -13.50 -9.56
N ILE A 58 17.42 -14.75 -9.27
CA ILE A 58 17.61 -15.54 -8.01
C ILE A 58 17.88 -14.78 -6.68
N THR A 59 17.46 -13.55 -6.52
CA THR A 59 17.40 -12.90 -5.20
C THR A 59 16.07 -12.19 -5.12
N ILE A 60 15.16 -12.74 -4.32
CA ILE A 60 13.90 -12.11 -3.97
C ILE A 60 14.26 -10.96 -3.01
N ASP A 61 14.82 -9.91 -3.54
CA ASP A 61 15.26 -8.76 -2.76
C ASP A 61 14.16 -7.71 -2.61
N VAL A 62 14.24 -6.97 -1.53
CA VAL A 62 13.37 -5.81 -1.28
C VAL A 62 13.70 -4.75 -2.34
N ALA A 63 12.73 -4.34 -3.16
CA ALA A 63 12.95 -3.24 -4.08
C ALA A 63 12.82 -1.91 -3.35
N HIS A 64 13.77 -1.03 -3.60
CA HIS A 64 13.75 0.32 -3.11
C HIS A 64 13.29 1.27 -4.20
N ILE A 65 12.18 1.97 -3.95
CA ILE A 65 11.57 2.90 -4.88
C ILE A 65 11.64 4.29 -4.26
N TYR A 66 12.19 5.25 -5.01
CA TYR A 66 12.42 6.61 -4.54
C TYR A 66 11.37 7.55 -5.09
N PHE A 67 10.79 8.38 -4.23
CA PHE A 67 9.94 9.48 -4.64
C PHE A 67 10.07 10.67 -3.71
N SER A 68 9.66 11.85 -4.17
CA SER A 68 9.76 13.07 -3.40
C SER A 68 8.47 13.89 -3.51
N THR A 69 8.14 14.54 -2.43
CA THR A 69 7.14 15.60 -2.37
C THR A 69 7.85 16.95 -2.20
N LYS A 70 7.09 18.03 -2.24
CA LYS A 70 7.67 19.38 -1.93
C LYS A 70 8.25 19.48 -0.51
N LYS A 71 7.86 18.58 0.39
CA LYS A 71 8.24 18.64 1.80
C LYS A 71 9.35 17.65 2.15
N LYS A 72 9.41 16.49 1.52
CA LYS A 72 10.29 15.40 1.94
C LYS A 72 10.51 14.39 0.82
N SER A 73 11.68 13.74 0.84
CA SER A 73 12.00 12.57 0.02
C SER A 73 11.76 11.29 0.79
N TYR A 74 11.31 10.26 0.09
CA TYR A 74 10.91 8.96 0.65
C TYR A 74 11.57 7.82 -0.12
N ILE A 75 11.80 6.74 0.60
CA ILE A 75 12.24 5.46 0.04
C ILE A 75 11.18 4.43 0.42
N ILE A 76 10.53 3.84 -0.57
CA ILE A 76 9.63 2.72 -0.36
C ILE A 76 10.45 1.44 -0.43
N ALA A 77 10.44 0.65 0.64
CA ALA A 77 10.91 -0.73 0.62
C ALA A 77 9.70 -1.61 0.21
N ASP A 78 9.61 -1.92 -1.08
CA ASP A 78 8.52 -2.76 -1.59
C ASP A 78 8.79 -4.23 -1.26
N THR A 79 7.95 -4.81 -0.42
CA THR A 79 8.06 -6.19 0.03
C THR A 79 6.96 -7.05 -0.58
N PRO A 80 7.26 -8.28 -1.03
CA PRO A 80 6.23 -9.18 -1.56
C PRO A 80 5.12 -9.44 -0.55
N GLY A 81 3.87 -9.41 -1.01
CA GLY A 81 2.68 -9.65 -0.16
C GLY A 81 2.41 -11.13 0.11
N HIS A 82 3.13 -12.05 -0.54
CA HIS A 82 2.88 -13.48 -0.43
C HIS A 82 3.48 -14.09 0.84
N VAL A 83 2.80 -15.07 1.40
CA VAL A 83 3.20 -15.76 2.65
C VAL A 83 4.62 -16.33 2.60
N GLU A 84 5.01 -16.85 1.44
CA GLU A 84 6.33 -17.46 1.22
C GLU A 84 7.49 -16.46 1.36
N TYR A 85 7.21 -15.16 1.23
CA TYR A 85 8.22 -14.11 1.27
C TYR A 85 8.23 -13.30 2.58
N THR A 86 7.72 -13.85 3.66
CA THR A 86 7.71 -13.22 4.99
C THR A 86 9.11 -12.74 5.41
N ARG A 87 10.16 -13.49 5.07
CA ARG A 87 11.55 -13.12 5.35
C ARG A 87 11.93 -11.77 4.75
N ASN A 88 11.50 -11.50 3.53
CA ASN A 88 11.80 -10.23 2.84
C ASN A 88 11.05 -9.07 3.46
N MET A 89 9.83 -9.32 3.97
CA MET A 89 9.11 -8.33 4.75
C MET A 89 9.87 -7.97 6.03
N VAL A 90 10.44 -8.96 6.73
CA VAL A 90 11.29 -8.72 7.92
C VAL A 90 12.47 -7.83 7.57
N THR A 91 13.18 -8.12 6.47
CA THR A 91 14.33 -7.33 6.01
C THR A 91 13.92 -5.90 5.67
N GLY A 92 12.83 -5.68 4.95
CA GLY A 92 12.33 -4.35 4.61
C GLY A 92 11.85 -3.56 5.83
N ALA A 93 11.11 -4.20 6.73
CA ALA A 93 10.55 -3.55 7.90
C ALA A 93 11.60 -3.20 8.97
N SER A 94 12.69 -3.97 9.07
CA SER A 94 13.73 -3.74 10.10
C SER A 94 14.43 -2.38 9.99
N GLN A 95 14.40 -1.77 8.82
CA GLN A 95 14.99 -0.44 8.56
C GLN A 95 13.95 0.65 8.31
N ALA A 96 12.68 0.30 8.33
CA ALA A 96 11.60 1.23 8.03
C ALA A 96 11.25 2.11 9.22
N GLN A 97 11.11 3.41 8.99
CA GLN A 97 10.60 4.37 9.97
C GLN A 97 9.07 4.28 10.12
N ALA A 98 8.40 3.88 9.06
CA ALA A 98 6.95 3.67 9.01
C ALA A 98 6.63 2.47 8.13
N SER A 99 5.52 1.81 8.40
CA SER A 99 5.00 0.72 7.60
C SER A 99 3.59 1.03 7.13
N ILE A 100 3.28 0.64 5.89
CA ILE A 100 1.93 0.75 5.34
C ILE A 100 1.37 -0.67 5.20
N ILE A 101 0.28 -0.95 5.89
CA ILE A 101 -0.49 -2.18 5.76
C ILE A 101 -1.74 -1.88 4.94
N LEU A 102 -1.89 -2.54 3.78
CA LEU A 102 -3.10 -2.42 2.97
C LEU A 102 -4.13 -3.45 3.39
N ILE A 103 -5.39 -3.01 3.45
CA ILE A 103 -6.56 -3.87 3.65
C ILE A 103 -7.54 -3.57 2.51
N ASP A 104 -7.99 -4.60 1.79
CA ASP A 104 -9.09 -4.47 0.83
C ASP A 104 -10.39 -4.25 1.60
N ALA A 105 -11.08 -3.15 1.37
CA ALA A 105 -12.32 -2.78 2.07
C ALA A 105 -13.42 -3.84 1.94
N ARG A 106 -13.42 -4.65 0.88
CA ARG A 106 -14.40 -5.73 0.67
C ARG A 106 -14.11 -6.97 1.54
N LYS A 107 -12.82 -7.16 1.92
CA LYS A 107 -12.37 -8.37 2.65
C LYS A 107 -12.22 -8.13 4.15
N GLY A 108 -11.91 -6.88 4.55
CA GLY A 108 -11.62 -6.54 5.92
C GLY A 108 -10.30 -7.14 6.44
N VAL A 109 -10.22 -7.31 7.75
CA VAL A 109 -9.05 -7.89 8.43
C VAL A 109 -9.02 -9.40 8.21
N ILE A 110 -7.97 -9.87 7.54
CA ILE A 110 -7.75 -11.29 7.19
C ILE A 110 -6.48 -11.82 7.88
N GLU A 111 -6.25 -13.14 7.83
CA GLU A 111 -5.08 -13.78 8.45
C GLU A 111 -3.75 -13.11 8.05
N GLN A 112 -3.60 -12.73 6.78
CA GLN A 112 -2.39 -12.07 6.30
C GLN A 112 -2.20 -10.68 6.94
N THR A 113 -3.29 -9.97 7.24
CA THR A 113 -3.25 -8.70 7.99
C THR A 113 -2.65 -8.90 9.38
N TYR A 114 -3.06 -9.96 10.09
CA TYR A 114 -2.50 -10.34 11.40
C TYR A 114 -0.99 -10.57 11.30
N ARG A 115 -0.54 -11.33 10.32
CA ARG A 115 0.89 -11.63 10.13
C ARG A 115 1.70 -10.37 9.89
N HIS A 116 1.24 -9.50 8.99
CA HIS A 116 1.93 -8.25 8.68
C HIS A 116 1.99 -7.33 9.90
N PHE A 117 0.91 -7.20 10.63
CA PHE A 117 0.88 -6.40 11.86
C PHE A 117 1.82 -6.96 12.91
N PHE A 118 1.79 -8.28 13.15
CA PHE A 118 2.64 -8.94 14.12
C PHE A 118 4.13 -8.77 13.82
N ILE A 119 4.52 -8.86 12.55
CA ILE A 119 5.92 -8.62 12.14
C ILE A 119 6.33 -7.17 12.44
N ASN A 120 5.49 -6.18 12.13
CA ASN A 120 5.75 -4.79 12.45
C ASN A 120 5.90 -4.56 13.96
N ASN A 121 5.10 -5.25 14.75
CA ASN A 121 5.16 -5.21 16.19
C ASN A 121 6.47 -5.81 16.74
N LEU A 122 6.86 -7.00 16.26
CA LEU A 122 8.13 -7.64 16.63
C LEU A 122 9.35 -6.80 16.26
N LEU A 123 9.31 -6.14 15.12
CA LEU A 123 10.41 -5.30 14.63
C LEU A 123 10.38 -3.88 15.20
N ARG A 124 9.44 -3.59 16.09
CA ARG A 124 9.32 -2.28 16.76
C ARG A 124 9.18 -1.12 15.78
N VAL A 125 8.45 -1.32 14.66
CA VAL A 125 8.12 -0.24 13.74
C VAL A 125 7.14 0.71 14.43
N LYS A 126 7.59 1.92 14.72
CA LYS A 126 6.82 2.87 15.53
C LYS A 126 5.55 3.34 14.86
N HIS A 127 5.62 3.69 13.57
CA HIS A 127 4.49 4.25 12.84
C HIS A 127 3.91 3.22 11.87
N VAL A 128 2.67 2.82 12.08
CA VAL A 128 1.93 1.92 11.19
C VAL A 128 0.74 2.66 10.61
N ILE A 129 0.69 2.74 9.28
CA ILE A 129 -0.44 3.29 8.54
C ILE A 129 -1.26 2.13 7.99
N VAL A 130 -2.49 2.01 8.44
CA VAL A 130 -3.45 1.04 7.91
C VAL A 130 -4.25 1.72 6.82
N ALA A 131 -3.92 1.41 5.56
CA ALA A 131 -4.60 1.94 4.40
C ALA A 131 -5.75 1.00 4.00
N VAL A 132 -6.97 1.41 4.28
CA VAL A 132 -8.18 0.70 3.85
C VAL A 132 -8.46 1.09 2.41
N ASN A 133 -8.03 0.21 1.50
CA ASN A 133 -8.03 0.46 0.06
C ASN A 133 -9.28 -0.08 -0.63
N LYS A 134 -9.51 0.38 -1.84
CA LYS A 134 -10.65 0.03 -2.68
C LYS A 134 -11.99 0.50 -2.09
N MET A 135 -11.97 1.64 -1.42
CA MET A 135 -13.19 2.26 -0.88
C MET A 135 -14.21 2.58 -1.98
N ASP A 136 -13.76 2.82 -3.21
CA ASP A 136 -14.61 2.97 -4.40
C ASP A 136 -15.45 1.74 -4.72
N LEU A 137 -15.02 0.55 -4.30
CA LEU A 137 -15.76 -0.71 -4.52
C LEU A 137 -16.77 -1.04 -3.40
N VAL A 138 -16.83 -0.21 -2.37
CA VAL A 138 -17.81 -0.28 -1.28
C VAL A 138 -18.55 1.05 -1.11
N ASP A 139 -18.70 1.80 -2.21
CA ASP A 139 -19.42 3.08 -2.28
C ASP A 139 -18.96 4.12 -1.26
N TYR A 140 -17.67 4.08 -0.90
CA TYR A 140 -17.04 4.97 0.09
C TYR A 140 -17.76 4.96 1.46
N ASP A 141 -18.34 3.83 1.83
CA ASP A 141 -19.16 3.68 3.04
C ASP A 141 -18.31 3.84 4.30
N GLN A 142 -18.67 4.82 5.11
CA GLN A 142 -18.03 5.09 6.40
C GLN A 142 -18.13 3.90 7.34
N GLN A 143 -19.28 3.19 7.37
CA GLN A 143 -19.49 2.06 8.28
C GLN A 143 -18.51 0.92 7.99
N VAL A 144 -18.24 0.63 6.72
CA VAL A 144 -17.24 -0.38 6.31
C VAL A 144 -15.85 -0.01 6.86
N PHE A 145 -15.46 1.25 6.73
CA PHE A 145 -14.19 1.73 7.26
C PHE A 145 -14.12 1.61 8.79
N GLU A 146 -15.15 2.04 9.51
CA GLU A 146 -15.18 2.00 10.98
C GLU A 146 -15.21 0.57 11.51
N ASP A 147 -15.85 -0.37 10.82
CA ASP A 147 -15.86 -1.78 11.18
C ASP A 147 -14.46 -2.40 11.04
N ILE A 148 -13.77 -2.11 9.94
CA ILE A 148 -12.39 -2.58 9.72
C ILE A 148 -11.44 -1.97 10.76
N LYS A 149 -11.58 -0.69 11.04
CA LYS A 149 -10.80 0.00 12.07
C LYS A 149 -11.00 -0.67 13.43
N ARG A 150 -12.24 -0.89 13.85
CA ARG A 150 -12.57 -1.56 15.11
C ARG A 150 -11.98 -2.97 15.20
N ASP A 151 -12.04 -3.75 14.13
CA ASP A 151 -11.48 -5.10 14.12
C ASP A 151 -9.96 -5.09 14.19
N PHE A 152 -9.31 -4.14 13.53
CA PHE A 152 -7.87 -3.95 13.65
C PHE A 152 -7.46 -3.44 15.05
N GLU A 153 -8.25 -2.58 15.67
CA GLU A 153 -7.99 -2.10 17.03
C GLU A 153 -8.06 -3.22 18.07
N LYS A 154 -8.95 -4.20 17.90
CA LYS A 154 -8.96 -5.44 18.73
C LYS A 154 -7.66 -6.22 18.59
N LEU A 155 -7.09 -6.28 17.38
CA LEU A 155 -5.80 -6.89 17.15
C LEU A 155 -4.68 -6.08 17.81
N ASN A 156 -4.71 -4.75 17.65
CA ASN A 156 -3.72 -3.86 18.26
C ASN A 156 -3.72 -3.93 19.80
N ALA A 157 -4.87 -4.13 20.42
CA ALA A 157 -4.98 -4.32 21.87
C ALA A 157 -4.24 -5.56 22.40
N GLN A 158 -3.91 -6.53 21.54
CA GLN A 158 -3.11 -7.70 21.86
C GLN A 158 -1.60 -7.47 21.64
N SER A 159 -1.23 -6.27 21.18
CA SER A 159 0.16 -5.90 20.92
C SER A 159 0.97 -5.79 22.21
N SER A 160 2.21 -6.27 22.16
CA SER A 160 3.21 -6.07 23.21
C SER A 160 4.04 -4.79 23.05
N TYR A 161 3.77 -4.00 22.02
CA TYR A 161 4.49 -2.76 21.70
C TYR A 161 3.57 -1.56 21.90
N GLU A 162 3.55 -1.01 23.11
CA GLU A 162 2.67 0.08 23.52
C GLU A 162 2.97 1.42 22.82
N ASP A 163 4.24 1.66 22.43
CA ASP A 163 4.66 2.90 21.75
C ASP A 163 4.31 2.94 20.27
N GLN A 164 3.62 1.92 19.74
CA GLN A 164 3.26 1.88 18.34
C GLN A 164 2.08 2.80 18.04
N GLU A 165 2.28 3.70 17.10
CA GLU A 165 1.26 4.63 16.63
C GLU A 165 0.60 4.05 15.38
N VAL A 166 -0.69 3.77 15.46
CA VAL A 166 -1.48 3.24 14.33
C VAL A 166 -2.41 4.31 13.80
N THR A 167 -2.28 4.63 12.52
CA THR A 167 -3.14 5.59 11.80
C THR A 167 -3.94 4.88 10.73
N PHE A 168 -5.23 5.14 10.65
CA PHE A 168 -6.13 4.57 9.63
C PHE A 168 -6.45 5.59 8.56
N VAL A 169 -6.33 5.20 7.30
CA VAL A 169 -6.63 6.07 6.14
C VAL A 169 -7.49 5.30 5.16
N PRO A 170 -8.72 5.76 4.87
CA PRO A 170 -9.54 5.20 3.82
C PRO A 170 -9.07 5.75 2.46
N ILE A 171 -8.75 4.87 1.51
CA ILE A 171 -8.21 5.26 0.20
C ILE A 171 -8.89 4.52 -0.96
N SER A 172 -8.80 5.11 -2.13
CA SER A 172 -8.86 4.39 -3.40
C SER A 172 -7.56 4.64 -4.16
N ALA A 173 -6.67 3.65 -4.19
CA ALA A 173 -5.42 3.77 -4.93
C ALA A 173 -5.68 3.93 -6.44
N LEU A 174 -6.72 3.29 -6.97
CA LEU A 174 -7.09 3.38 -8.38
C LEU A 174 -7.57 4.79 -8.76
N LYS A 175 -8.45 5.39 -7.94
CA LYS A 175 -9.02 6.73 -8.18
C LYS A 175 -8.13 7.86 -7.66
N GLY A 176 -7.21 7.58 -6.74
CA GLY A 176 -6.33 8.55 -6.08
C GLY A 176 -6.95 9.21 -4.84
N ASP A 177 -8.10 8.71 -4.39
CA ASP A 177 -8.78 9.29 -3.24
C ASP A 177 -7.97 9.10 -1.96
N ASN A 178 -7.68 10.18 -1.25
CA ASN A 178 -6.89 10.24 -0.01
C ASN A 178 -5.47 9.61 -0.11
N VAL A 179 -4.90 9.53 -1.31
CA VAL A 179 -3.53 9.03 -1.51
C VAL A 179 -2.52 10.17 -1.33
N ALA A 180 -2.44 11.11 -2.26
CA ALA A 180 -1.56 12.28 -2.15
C ALA A 180 -2.30 13.54 -1.72
N GLN A 181 -3.61 13.59 -1.94
CA GLN A 181 -4.49 14.70 -1.61
C GLN A 181 -5.78 14.19 -0.99
N LYS A 182 -6.37 15.00 -0.11
CA LYS A 182 -7.66 14.71 0.49
C LYS A 182 -8.75 14.70 -0.58
N SER A 183 -9.57 13.66 -0.58
CA SER A 183 -10.70 13.52 -1.51
C SER A 183 -12.01 14.02 -0.93
N ASN A 184 -12.86 14.54 -1.81
CA ASN A 184 -14.24 14.89 -1.48
C ASN A 184 -15.18 13.67 -1.49
N ALA A 185 -14.73 12.52 -1.96
CA ALA A 185 -15.52 11.27 -1.97
C ALA A 185 -15.80 10.73 -0.57
N MET A 186 -14.93 11.08 0.39
CA MET A 186 -15.04 10.67 1.79
C MET A 186 -15.06 11.90 2.73
N PRO A 187 -16.11 12.73 2.68
CA PRO A 187 -16.18 13.97 3.48
C PRO A 187 -16.23 13.71 4.98
N TRP A 188 -16.63 12.51 5.38
CA TRP A 188 -16.66 12.03 6.76
C TRP A 188 -15.27 11.75 7.35
N TYR A 189 -14.25 11.55 6.51
CA TYR A 189 -12.86 11.38 6.96
C TYR A 189 -12.19 12.74 7.16
N LYS A 190 -11.71 13.02 8.37
CA LYS A 190 -11.10 14.28 8.77
C LYS A 190 -9.59 14.19 8.94
#